data_25ff5d89b672918b8ac9573160217110
#
_entry.id   25ff5d89b672918b8ac9573160217110
#
_cell.length_a   1.000
_cell.length_b   1.000
_cell.length_c   1.000
_cell.angle_alpha   90.00
_cell.angle_beta   90.00
_cell.angle_gamma   90.00
#
_symmetry.space_group_name_H-M   'P 1'
#
loop_
_entity.id
_entity.type
_entity.pdbx_description
1 polymer ?
#
loop_
_entity_poly.entity_id
_entity_poly.type
_entity_poly.pdbx_seq_one_letter_code
_entity_poly.pdbx_strand_id
1 'polypeptide(L)'
;MERDEITIDLREMVLYVARKWKLLVLCMVILAVLCDVFSFASSAKGKKDEAAEAKKKIETIKEVDEVDQAFGAYSKYKEQYDNTFDYISGSVMMGLDASAVAKDSIVYRISSEDAIDIAKSLESFTADDALCKSMADILGCEEKYAGELVSVKNTTGEVSLGNVKMDLTIDSAVVVVTVYSSDEAKLTDLGNVVSSSFESYAASMSNTYGQFGIEQVAQQQGMISDSELANNQQNTNTTLDSLKSAMDSLGTSFTAEQTKYFDALKDGMKADDKEQE
;
A
#
# COMPACT_ATOMS: atom_id res chain seq x y z
N MET A 1 4.02 -45.28 29.43
CA MET A 1 2.76 -44.69 28.94
C MET A 1 2.61 -43.32 29.61
N GLU A 2 3.20 -42.30 29.00
CA GLU A 2 3.03 -40.91 29.43
C GLU A 2 1.69 -40.40 28.91
N ARG A 3 0.89 -39.87 29.82
CA ARG A 3 -0.36 -39.21 29.48
C ARG A 3 0.01 -37.76 29.16
N ASP A 4 -0.10 -37.38 27.89
CA ASP A 4 -0.05 -35.98 27.47
C ASP A 4 -1.23 -35.23 28.11
N GLU A 5 -0.94 -34.43 29.13
CA GLU A 5 -1.90 -33.47 29.67
C GLU A 5 -2.06 -32.32 28.66
N ILE A 6 -3.19 -32.30 27.98
CA ILE A 6 -3.58 -31.18 27.10
C ILE A 6 -3.97 -30.03 28.03
N THR A 7 -3.05 -29.10 28.26
CA THR A 7 -3.35 -27.83 28.92
C THR A 7 -4.08 -26.91 27.94
N ILE A 8 -5.38 -26.81 28.14
CA ILE A 8 -6.21 -25.85 27.35
C ILE A 8 -5.96 -24.44 27.92
N ASP A 9 -5.29 -23.58 27.15
CA ASP A 9 -5.12 -22.17 27.53
C ASP A 9 -6.44 -21.44 27.41
N LEU A 10 -7.10 -21.22 28.56
CA LEU A 10 -8.37 -20.51 28.68
C LEU A 10 -8.31 -19.08 28.09
N ARG A 11 -7.13 -18.47 28.09
CA ARG A 11 -6.94 -17.11 27.56
C ARG A 11 -6.99 -17.09 26.03
N GLU A 12 -6.38 -18.06 25.37
CA GLU A 12 -6.47 -18.21 23.91
C GLU A 12 -7.88 -18.55 23.47
N MET A 13 -8.59 -19.38 24.24
CA MET A 13 -9.98 -19.73 23.96
C MET A 13 -10.91 -18.52 24.07
N VAL A 14 -10.73 -17.67 25.10
CA VAL A 14 -11.51 -16.42 25.25
C VAL A 14 -11.19 -15.43 24.14
N LEU A 15 -9.94 -15.28 23.74
CA LEU A 15 -9.55 -14.41 22.62
C LEU A 15 -10.07 -14.92 21.27
N TYR A 16 -10.09 -16.24 21.06
CA TYR A 16 -10.67 -16.85 19.87
C TYR A 16 -12.18 -16.61 19.78
N VAL A 17 -12.89 -16.77 20.90
CA VAL A 17 -14.33 -16.49 21.03
C VAL A 17 -14.60 -15.01 20.84
N ALA A 18 -13.80 -14.11 21.44
CA ALA A 18 -13.93 -12.66 21.27
C ALA A 18 -13.66 -12.22 19.83
N ARG A 19 -12.76 -12.89 19.10
CA ARG A 19 -12.46 -12.60 17.70
C ARG A 19 -13.55 -13.05 16.74
N LYS A 20 -14.35 -14.07 17.16
CA LYS A 20 -15.46 -14.64 16.38
C LYS A 20 -16.84 -14.37 16.98
N TRP A 21 -16.95 -13.39 17.88
CA TRP A 21 -18.20 -13.09 18.58
C TRP A 21 -19.38 -12.81 17.64
N LYS A 22 -19.12 -12.20 16.48
CA LYS A 22 -20.13 -11.97 15.44
C LYS A 22 -20.70 -13.29 14.89
N LEU A 23 -19.85 -14.29 14.75
CA LEU A 23 -20.25 -15.63 14.31
C LEU A 23 -21.03 -16.38 15.42
N LEU A 24 -20.69 -16.14 16.69
CA LEU A 24 -21.41 -16.66 17.85
C LEU A 24 -22.81 -16.03 17.99
N VAL A 25 -22.91 -14.72 17.80
CA VAL A 25 -24.19 -14.01 17.77
C VAL A 25 -25.05 -14.51 16.61
N LEU A 26 -24.46 -14.71 15.44
CA LEU A 26 -25.16 -15.29 14.28
C LEU A 26 -25.66 -16.71 14.60
N CYS A 27 -24.85 -17.57 15.21
CA CYS A 27 -25.25 -18.91 15.64
C CYS A 27 -26.35 -18.87 16.70
N MET A 28 -26.29 -17.92 17.66
CA MET A 28 -27.35 -17.78 18.69
C MET A 28 -28.66 -17.29 18.06
N VAL A 29 -28.63 -16.39 17.11
CA VAL A 29 -29.83 -15.94 16.37
C VAL A 29 -30.41 -17.10 15.55
N ILE A 30 -29.58 -17.89 14.89
CA ILE A 30 -30.01 -19.08 14.14
C ILE A 30 -30.60 -20.14 15.11
N LEU A 31 -29.98 -20.36 16.26
CA LEU A 31 -30.50 -21.29 17.29
C LEU A 31 -31.80 -20.79 17.90
N ALA A 32 -31.95 -19.49 18.17
CA ALA A 32 -33.20 -18.91 18.66
C ALA A 32 -34.34 -19.09 17.64
N VAL A 33 -34.07 -18.81 16.36
CA VAL A 33 -35.03 -19.02 15.27
C VAL A 33 -35.37 -20.52 15.10
N LEU A 34 -34.39 -21.42 15.24
CA LEU A 34 -34.63 -22.87 15.20
C LEU A 34 -35.43 -23.36 16.42
N CYS A 35 -35.19 -22.82 17.63
CA CYS A 35 -35.93 -23.15 18.83
C CYS A 35 -37.40 -22.69 18.73
N ASP A 36 -37.65 -21.48 18.18
CA ASP A 36 -39.00 -20.99 17.92
C ASP A 36 -39.74 -21.86 16.90
N VAL A 37 -39.04 -22.30 15.82
CA VAL A 37 -39.60 -23.20 14.82
C VAL A 37 -39.88 -24.58 15.42
N PHE A 38 -39.05 -25.09 16.34
CA PHE A 38 -39.31 -26.39 17.01
C PHE A 38 -40.40 -26.34 18.07
N SER A 39 -40.52 -25.21 18.79
CA SER A 39 -41.60 -25.03 19.79
C SER A 39 -42.98 -24.94 19.16
N PHE A 40 -43.09 -24.42 17.95
CA PHE A 40 -44.34 -24.33 17.18
C PHE A 40 -44.72 -25.63 16.44
N ALA A 41 -43.83 -26.63 16.41
CA ALA A 41 -44.11 -27.89 15.73
C ALA A 41 -45.19 -28.77 16.41
N SER A 42 -45.70 -28.36 17.59
CA SER A 42 -46.71 -29.13 18.33
C SER A 42 -48.16 -28.64 18.20
N SER A 43 -48.47 -27.56 17.47
CA SER A 43 -49.86 -27.07 17.24
C SER A 43 -50.19 -26.98 15.77
N ALA A 44 -50.80 -28.01 15.25
CA ALA A 44 -51.10 -28.16 13.82
C ALA A 44 -52.46 -27.57 13.46
N LYS A 45 -52.57 -26.28 13.10
CA LYS A 45 -53.62 -25.78 12.19
C LYS A 45 -53.42 -24.31 11.69
N GLY A 46 -52.40 -23.56 12.18
CA GLY A 46 -52.11 -22.20 11.68
C GLY A 46 -50.83 -22.09 10.86
N LYS A 47 -50.19 -23.20 10.48
CA LYS A 47 -48.75 -23.28 10.17
C LYS A 47 -48.29 -22.91 8.75
N LYS A 48 -49.19 -22.69 7.79
CA LYS A 48 -48.76 -22.36 6.43
C LYS A 48 -48.38 -20.88 6.27
N ASP A 49 -49.05 -19.99 6.99
CA ASP A 49 -48.85 -18.55 6.86
C ASP A 49 -47.63 -18.10 7.65
N GLU A 50 -47.40 -18.66 8.84
CA GLU A 50 -46.19 -18.33 9.67
C GLU A 50 -44.90 -18.87 9.06
N ALA A 51 -44.91 -20.04 8.44
CA ALA A 51 -43.73 -20.58 7.75
C ALA A 51 -43.38 -19.77 6.48
N ALA A 52 -44.38 -19.20 5.81
CA ALA A 52 -44.19 -18.31 4.68
C ALA A 52 -43.64 -16.95 5.12
N GLU A 53 -44.10 -16.42 6.27
CA GLU A 53 -43.63 -15.19 6.85
C GLU A 53 -42.21 -15.30 7.41
N ALA A 54 -41.89 -16.44 8.05
CA ALA A 54 -40.53 -16.75 8.50
C ALA A 54 -39.53 -16.91 7.34
N LYS A 55 -39.93 -17.59 6.26
CA LYS A 55 -39.12 -17.65 5.02
C LYS A 55 -38.91 -16.27 4.41
N LYS A 56 -39.94 -15.44 4.36
CA LYS A 56 -39.84 -14.08 3.84
C LYS A 56 -38.91 -13.20 4.69
N LYS A 57 -38.97 -13.33 6.01
CA LYS A 57 -38.03 -12.65 6.93
C LYS A 57 -36.59 -13.14 6.76
N ILE A 58 -36.34 -14.44 6.56
CA ILE A 58 -35.00 -15.00 6.31
C ILE A 58 -34.46 -14.53 4.94
N GLU A 59 -35.32 -14.51 3.90
CA GLU A 59 -34.92 -13.96 2.60
C GLU A 59 -34.59 -12.47 2.70
N THR A 60 -35.40 -11.67 3.38
CA THR A 60 -35.14 -10.23 3.59
C THR A 60 -33.83 -9.99 4.36
N ILE A 61 -33.53 -10.79 5.40
CA ILE A 61 -32.28 -10.69 6.15
C ILE A 61 -31.08 -11.04 5.27
N LYS A 62 -31.17 -12.08 4.45
CA LYS A 62 -30.11 -12.45 3.48
C LYS A 62 -29.89 -11.38 2.44
N GLU A 63 -30.95 -10.78 1.93
CA GLU A 63 -30.90 -9.70 0.95
C GLU A 63 -30.20 -8.46 1.51
N VAL A 64 -30.40 -8.13 2.79
CA VAL A 64 -29.72 -7.02 3.47
C VAL A 64 -28.25 -7.36 3.71
N ASP A 65 -27.95 -8.57 4.18
CA ASP A 65 -26.57 -9.02 4.42
C ASP A 65 -25.71 -8.99 3.15
N GLU A 66 -26.27 -9.34 1.98
CA GLU A 66 -25.58 -9.27 0.69
C GLU A 66 -25.25 -7.82 0.31
N VAL A 67 -26.16 -6.89 0.55
CA VAL A 67 -25.95 -5.46 0.27
C VAL A 67 -24.90 -4.88 1.22
N ASP A 68 -24.95 -5.21 2.50
CA ASP A 68 -23.97 -4.73 3.49
C ASP A 68 -22.56 -5.25 3.20
N GLN A 69 -22.44 -6.51 2.75
CA GLN A 69 -21.15 -7.05 2.32
C GLN A 69 -20.62 -6.36 1.06
N ALA A 70 -21.48 -6.12 0.08
CA ALA A 70 -21.11 -5.39 -1.13
C ALA A 70 -20.72 -3.94 -0.82
N PHE A 71 -21.44 -3.28 0.09
CA PHE A 71 -21.09 -1.94 0.55
C PHE A 71 -19.76 -1.89 1.29
N GLY A 72 -19.48 -2.88 2.14
CA GLY A 72 -18.17 -3.02 2.78
C GLY A 72 -17.02 -3.21 1.78
N ALA A 73 -17.26 -3.93 0.68
CA ALA A 73 -16.31 -4.05 -0.41
C ALA A 73 -16.16 -2.74 -1.19
N TYR A 74 -17.28 -2.08 -1.50
CA TYR A 74 -17.31 -0.77 -2.17
C TYR A 74 -16.50 0.27 -1.40
N SER A 75 -16.71 0.38 -0.08
CA SER A 75 -15.98 1.35 0.77
C SER A 75 -14.47 1.14 0.71
N LYS A 76 -14.01 -0.12 0.73
CA LYS A 76 -12.58 -0.45 0.61
C LYS A 76 -12.03 -0.10 -0.77
N TYR A 77 -12.76 -0.43 -1.84
CA TYR A 77 -12.31 -0.12 -3.19
C TYR A 77 -12.33 1.39 -3.43
N LYS A 78 -13.30 2.11 -2.86
CA LYS A 78 -13.34 3.57 -2.94
C LYS A 78 -12.14 4.20 -2.23
N GLU A 79 -11.83 3.80 -1.00
CA GLU A 79 -10.65 4.27 -0.29
C GLU A 79 -9.36 4.03 -1.09
N GLN A 80 -9.20 2.83 -1.65
CA GLN A 80 -8.05 2.51 -2.48
C GLN A 80 -8.03 3.32 -3.79
N TYR A 81 -9.20 3.53 -4.39
CA TYR A 81 -9.35 4.34 -5.60
C TYR A 81 -8.96 5.78 -5.33
N ASP A 82 -9.48 6.38 -4.26
CA ASP A 82 -9.21 7.77 -3.89
C ASP A 82 -7.70 7.95 -3.61
N ASN A 83 -7.10 7.07 -2.81
CA ASN A 83 -5.66 7.08 -2.52
C ASN A 83 -4.81 6.93 -3.80
N THR A 84 -5.21 6.05 -4.73
CA THR A 84 -4.50 5.85 -6.00
C THR A 84 -4.68 7.05 -6.92
N PHE A 85 -5.88 7.63 -6.96
CA PHE A 85 -6.17 8.84 -7.75
C PHE A 85 -5.39 10.05 -7.24
N ASP A 86 -5.35 10.25 -5.92
CA ASP A 86 -4.57 11.31 -5.28
C ASP A 86 -3.07 11.14 -5.56
N TYR A 87 -2.59 9.90 -5.50
CA TYR A 87 -1.22 9.59 -5.88
C TYR A 87 -0.93 9.95 -7.35
N ILE A 88 -1.77 9.51 -8.30
CA ILE A 88 -1.60 9.83 -9.72
C ILE A 88 -1.63 11.33 -9.96
N SER A 89 -2.50 12.04 -9.25
CA SER A 89 -2.71 13.48 -9.44
C SER A 89 -1.62 14.34 -8.80
N GLY A 90 -1.04 13.88 -7.68
CA GLY A 90 -0.09 14.64 -6.87
C GLY A 90 1.37 14.24 -7.06
N SER A 91 1.63 12.97 -7.44
CA SER A 91 3.00 12.46 -7.57
C SER A 91 3.72 13.06 -8.78
N VAL A 92 4.89 13.63 -8.52
CA VAL A 92 5.77 14.14 -9.58
C VAL A 92 6.24 13.02 -10.50
N MET A 93 6.47 11.82 -9.94
CA MET A 93 6.87 10.60 -10.68
C MET A 93 5.83 10.20 -11.74
N MET A 94 4.54 10.35 -11.41
CA MET A 94 3.45 10.05 -12.34
C MET A 94 3.34 11.05 -13.48
N GLY A 95 3.88 12.27 -13.30
CA GLY A 95 3.90 13.33 -14.31
C GLY A 95 5.15 13.33 -15.21
N LEU A 96 6.15 12.48 -14.94
CA LEU A 96 7.35 12.41 -15.76
C LEU A 96 7.09 11.75 -17.12
N ASP A 97 7.76 12.25 -18.16
CA ASP A 97 7.78 11.57 -19.47
C ASP A 97 8.82 10.44 -19.46
N ALA A 98 8.35 9.22 -19.30
CA ALA A 98 9.22 8.03 -19.25
C ALA A 98 10.04 7.79 -20.53
N SER A 99 9.66 8.41 -21.66
CA SER A 99 10.42 8.33 -22.90
C SER A 99 11.63 9.27 -22.95
N ALA A 100 11.62 10.31 -22.12
CA ALA A 100 12.64 11.36 -22.08
C ALA A 100 12.74 11.97 -20.67
N VAL A 101 13.16 11.17 -19.69
CA VAL A 101 13.32 11.63 -18.30
C VAL A 101 14.75 12.10 -18.04
N ALA A 102 14.90 13.26 -17.42
CA ALA A 102 16.19 13.72 -16.95
C ALA A 102 16.61 12.92 -15.71
N LYS A 103 17.81 12.36 -15.72
CA LYS A 103 18.34 11.48 -14.70
C LYS A 103 19.76 11.85 -14.33
N ASP A 104 20.03 11.88 -13.03
CA ASP A 104 21.38 11.94 -12.45
C ASP A 104 21.62 10.68 -11.63
N SER A 105 22.66 9.93 -11.98
CA SER A 105 23.04 8.72 -11.28
C SER A 105 24.41 8.94 -10.63
N ILE A 106 24.45 8.88 -9.32
CA ILE A 106 25.62 9.10 -8.48
C ILE A 106 26.01 7.75 -7.87
N VAL A 107 27.25 7.35 -8.06
CA VAL A 107 27.75 6.05 -7.58
C VAL A 107 28.66 6.28 -6.39
N TYR A 108 28.34 5.65 -5.28
CA TYR A 108 29.13 5.65 -4.07
C TYR A 108 29.71 4.27 -3.80
N ARG A 109 30.98 4.24 -3.42
CA ARG A 109 31.64 3.05 -2.88
C ARG A 109 31.64 3.13 -1.36
N ILE A 110 31.16 2.08 -0.71
CA ILE A 110 31.20 1.88 0.73
C ILE A 110 32.36 0.92 1.03
N SER A 111 33.22 1.28 1.96
CA SER A 111 34.36 0.47 2.40
C SER A 111 34.24 0.20 3.90
N SER A 112 33.95 -1.07 4.26
CA SER A 112 33.79 -1.55 5.64
C SER A 112 33.68 -3.07 5.63
N GLU A 113 33.98 -3.73 6.75
CA GLU A 113 33.67 -5.15 6.97
C GLU A 113 32.14 -5.41 6.87
N ASP A 114 31.31 -4.41 7.25
CA ASP A 114 29.84 -4.45 7.18
C ASP A 114 29.27 -3.74 5.94
N ALA A 115 30.06 -3.57 4.87
CA ALA A 115 29.70 -2.76 3.70
C ALA A 115 28.34 -3.12 3.09
N ILE A 116 27.97 -4.41 3.06
CA ILE A 116 26.68 -4.90 2.50
C ILE A 116 25.52 -4.45 3.37
N ASP A 117 25.63 -4.56 4.69
CA ASP A 117 24.54 -4.20 5.60
C ASP A 117 24.39 -2.67 5.68
N ILE A 118 25.48 -1.93 5.61
CA ILE A 118 25.47 -0.46 5.47
C ILE A 118 24.76 -0.08 4.17
N ALA A 119 25.13 -0.68 3.04
CA ALA A 119 24.50 -0.40 1.74
C ALA A 119 22.99 -0.67 1.73
N LYS A 120 22.52 -1.75 2.37
CA LYS A 120 21.10 -2.02 2.54
C LYS A 120 20.41 -0.98 3.41
N SER A 121 21.06 -0.56 4.49
CA SER A 121 20.47 0.45 5.39
C SER A 121 20.37 1.81 4.71
N LEU A 122 21.27 2.12 3.77
CA LEU A 122 21.24 3.36 2.98
C LEU A 122 20.04 3.42 2.00
N GLU A 123 19.38 2.30 1.69
CA GLU A 123 18.16 2.31 0.88
C GLU A 123 17.00 3.09 1.55
N SER A 124 17.02 3.21 2.89
CA SER A 124 16.02 4.00 3.63
C SER A 124 16.20 5.51 3.47
N PHE A 125 17.28 5.98 2.85
CA PHE A 125 17.55 7.40 2.61
C PHE A 125 16.43 8.13 1.87
N THR A 126 15.72 7.45 0.98
CA THR A 126 14.60 8.05 0.21
C THR A 126 13.43 8.53 1.08
N ALA A 127 13.36 8.06 2.33
CA ALA A 127 12.37 8.46 3.33
C ALA A 127 12.91 9.47 4.34
N ASP A 128 14.10 10.04 4.11
CA ASP A 128 14.66 11.08 4.98
C ASP A 128 13.89 12.40 4.86
N ASP A 129 13.36 12.88 5.98
CA ASP A 129 12.51 14.07 6.03
C ASP A 129 13.25 15.33 5.53
N ALA A 130 14.55 15.46 5.81
CA ALA A 130 15.34 16.62 5.40
C ALA A 130 15.55 16.63 3.88
N LEU A 131 15.78 15.44 3.29
CA LEU A 131 15.84 15.26 1.85
C LEU A 131 14.51 15.63 1.20
N CYS A 132 13.41 15.01 1.65
CA CYS A 132 12.07 15.22 1.08
C CYS A 132 11.68 16.70 1.08
N LYS A 133 11.93 17.39 2.20
CA LYS A 133 11.66 18.83 2.31
C LYS A 133 12.51 19.66 1.34
N SER A 134 13.82 19.41 1.27
CA SER A 134 14.73 20.17 0.39
C SER A 134 14.39 19.97 -1.08
N MET A 135 13.99 18.76 -1.47
CA MET A 135 13.56 18.47 -2.82
C MET A 135 12.21 19.09 -3.15
N ALA A 136 11.26 19.06 -2.22
CA ALA A 136 9.94 19.67 -2.37
C ALA A 136 10.03 21.17 -2.62
N ASP A 137 10.94 21.86 -1.90
CA ASP A 137 11.20 23.31 -2.09
C ASP A 137 11.71 23.62 -3.51
N ILE A 138 12.58 22.79 -4.09
CA ILE A 138 13.09 22.97 -5.48
C ILE A 138 12.03 22.67 -6.51
N LEU A 139 11.25 21.61 -6.28
CA LEU A 139 10.26 21.12 -7.24
C LEU A 139 8.94 21.88 -7.18
N GLY A 140 8.59 22.45 -6.03
CA GLY A 140 7.31 23.08 -5.76
C GLY A 140 6.18 22.05 -5.63
N CYS A 141 6.47 20.88 -5.05
CA CYS A 141 5.52 19.79 -4.81
C CYS A 141 5.34 19.52 -3.31
N GLU A 142 4.43 18.62 -2.97
CA GLU A 142 4.27 18.16 -1.60
C GLU A 142 5.46 17.27 -1.14
N GLU A 143 5.92 17.43 0.10
CA GLU A 143 7.06 16.69 0.67
C GLU A 143 6.89 15.17 0.53
N LYS A 144 5.67 14.64 0.72
CA LYS A 144 5.38 13.21 0.64
C LYS A 144 5.69 12.57 -0.73
N TYR A 145 5.74 13.38 -1.79
CA TYR A 145 6.04 12.89 -3.15
C TYR A 145 7.47 13.19 -3.60
N ALA A 146 8.18 14.06 -2.90
CA ALA A 146 9.53 14.47 -3.31
C ALA A 146 10.54 13.34 -3.24
N GLY A 147 10.45 12.49 -2.21
CA GLY A 147 11.33 11.33 -2.02
C GLY A 147 11.22 10.27 -3.11
N GLU A 148 10.09 10.20 -3.83
CA GLU A 148 9.87 9.24 -4.92
C GLU A 148 10.78 9.47 -6.12
N LEU A 149 11.28 10.70 -6.29
CA LEU A 149 12.21 11.05 -7.36
C LEU A 149 13.64 10.61 -7.08
N VAL A 150 13.89 10.03 -5.91
CA VAL A 150 15.18 9.46 -5.55
C VAL A 150 15.06 7.96 -5.43
N SER A 151 15.96 7.22 -6.05
CA SER A 151 16.08 5.79 -5.82
C SER A 151 17.49 5.46 -5.35
N VAL A 152 17.59 4.57 -4.38
CA VAL A 152 18.85 4.05 -3.87
C VAL A 152 18.87 2.56 -4.12
N LYS A 153 19.84 2.11 -4.90
CA LYS A 153 20.00 0.69 -5.22
C LYS A 153 21.39 0.25 -4.78
N ASN A 154 21.45 -0.77 -3.94
CA ASN A 154 22.72 -1.44 -3.66
C ASN A 154 23.03 -2.42 -4.80
N THR A 155 24.30 -2.58 -5.08
CA THR A 155 24.75 -3.53 -6.11
C THR A 155 25.91 -4.35 -5.55
N THR A 156 25.77 -5.68 -5.65
CA THR A 156 26.83 -6.62 -5.33
C THR A 156 27.33 -7.22 -6.65
N GLY A 157 28.62 -7.08 -6.92
CA GLY A 157 29.24 -7.57 -8.15
C GLY A 157 29.79 -6.46 -9.03
N GLU A 158 29.95 -6.71 -10.33
CA GLU A 158 30.51 -5.74 -11.27
C GLU A 158 29.49 -4.61 -11.51
N VAL A 159 29.90 -3.35 -11.26
CA VAL A 159 29.11 -2.16 -11.58
C VAL A 159 29.70 -1.50 -12.81
N SER A 160 28.83 -1.24 -13.79
CA SER A 160 29.20 -0.50 -14.98
C SER A 160 28.31 0.74 -15.12
N LEU A 161 28.88 1.92 -15.02
CA LEU A 161 28.22 3.19 -15.30
C LEU A 161 29.04 3.97 -16.34
N GLY A 162 28.53 4.06 -17.54
CA GLY A 162 29.28 4.61 -18.66
C GLY A 162 30.58 3.80 -18.91
N ASN A 163 31.72 4.46 -18.78
CA ASN A 163 33.04 3.84 -18.95
C ASN A 163 33.68 3.37 -17.64
N VAL A 164 32.99 3.52 -16.51
CA VAL A 164 33.49 3.12 -15.19
C VAL A 164 33.08 1.70 -14.92
N LYS A 165 34.08 0.84 -14.72
CA LYS A 165 33.91 -0.55 -14.24
C LYS A 165 34.59 -0.68 -12.90
N MET A 166 33.91 -1.25 -11.93
CA MET A 166 34.45 -1.49 -10.60
C MET A 166 34.30 -2.96 -10.24
N ASP A 167 35.43 -3.57 -9.86
CA ASP A 167 35.44 -4.88 -9.23
C ASP A 167 35.27 -4.68 -7.72
N LEU A 168 34.22 -5.26 -7.15
CA LEU A 168 33.95 -5.17 -5.71
C LEU A 168 34.74 -6.24 -4.96
N THR A 169 35.36 -5.83 -3.87
CA THR A 169 36.00 -6.73 -2.90
C THR A 169 35.00 -7.14 -1.82
N ILE A 170 35.37 -8.12 -0.97
CA ILE A 170 34.53 -8.62 0.11
C ILE A 170 34.13 -7.48 1.09
N ASP A 171 35.05 -6.51 1.29
CA ASP A 171 34.88 -5.41 2.24
C ASP A 171 34.37 -4.12 1.54
N SER A 172 33.71 -4.26 0.41
CA SER A 172 33.17 -3.12 -0.32
C SER A 172 31.80 -3.42 -0.90
N ALA A 173 30.95 -2.40 -0.92
CA ALA A 173 29.66 -2.41 -1.60
C ALA A 173 29.53 -1.14 -2.44
N VAL A 174 28.66 -1.19 -3.43
CA VAL A 174 28.33 -0.02 -4.25
C VAL A 174 26.86 0.33 -4.09
N VAL A 175 26.62 1.61 -3.90
CA VAL A 175 25.28 2.19 -3.84
C VAL A 175 25.15 3.18 -4.99
N VAL A 176 24.11 3.01 -5.78
CA VAL A 176 23.75 3.94 -6.85
C VAL A 176 22.56 4.76 -6.38
N VAL A 177 22.76 6.04 -6.21
CA VAL A 177 21.72 7.03 -5.90
C VAL A 177 21.31 7.68 -7.22
N THR A 178 20.04 7.56 -7.55
CA THR A 178 19.49 8.10 -8.79
C THR A 178 18.44 9.15 -8.48
N VAL A 179 18.54 10.29 -9.15
CA VAL A 179 17.58 11.39 -9.09
C VAL A 179 16.90 11.55 -10.44
N TYR A 180 15.59 11.72 -10.41
CA TYR A 180 14.78 11.97 -11.59
C TYR A 180 14.24 13.39 -11.59
N SER A 181 14.10 13.98 -12.79
CA SER A 181 13.48 15.29 -12.97
C SER A 181 12.75 15.37 -14.32
N SER A 182 11.68 16.17 -14.37
CA SER A 182 11.05 16.57 -15.63
C SER A 182 11.81 17.69 -16.33
N ASP A 183 12.73 18.36 -15.64
CA ASP A 183 13.46 19.54 -16.11
C ASP A 183 14.97 19.30 -15.92
N GLU A 184 15.68 19.22 -17.05
CA GLU A 184 17.13 19.04 -17.06
C GLU A 184 17.84 20.20 -16.35
N ALA A 185 17.29 21.41 -16.40
CA ALA A 185 17.87 22.57 -15.74
C ALA A 185 17.88 22.46 -14.20
N LYS A 186 16.90 21.77 -13.62
CA LYS A 186 16.82 21.51 -12.17
C LYS A 186 17.66 20.31 -11.72
N LEU A 187 18.08 19.47 -12.65
CA LEU A 187 18.75 18.21 -12.33
C LEU A 187 20.05 18.41 -11.55
N THR A 188 20.81 19.43 -11.89
CA THR A 188 22.07 19.75 -11.19
C THR A 188 21.84 20.17 -9.74
N ASP A 189 20.82 21.01 -9.50
CA ASP A 189 20.50 21.47 -8.14
C ASP A 189 19.95 20.30 -7.29
N LEU A 190 19.07 19.48 -7.88
CA LEU A 190 18.57 18.28 -7.25
C LEU A 190 19.69 17.28 -6.93
N GLY A 191 20.59 17.04 -7.89
CA GLY A 191 21.73 16.15 -7.69
C GLY A 191 22.66 16.62 -6.56
N ASN A 192 22.91 17.92 -6.46
CA ASN A 192 23.71 18.50 -5.37
C ASN A 192 23.05 18.34 -4.00
N VAL A 193 21.73 18.59 -3.92
CA VAL A 193 20.96 18.41 -2.67
C VAL A 193 20.98 16.93 -2.26
N VAL A 194 20.69 16.05 -3.20
CA VAL A 194 20.65 14.59 -2.93
C VAL A 194 22.03 14.09 -2.51
N SER A 195 23.11 14.50 -3.19
CA SER A 195 24.47 14.09 -2.84
C SER A 195 24.84 14.55 -1.41
N SER A 196 24.64 15.82 -1.09
CA SER A 196 24.99 16.36 0.24
C SER A 196 24.12 15.75 1.36
N SER A 197 22.84 15.51 1.11
CA SER A 197 21.94 14.86 2.05
C SER A 197 22.32 13.39 2.25
N PHE A 198 22.65 12.68 1.17
CA PHE A 198 23.07 11.29 1.22
C PHE A 198 24.36 11.10 2.03
N GLU A 199 25.36 11.95 1.83
CA GLU A 199 26.60 11.92 2.59
C GLU A 199 26.36 12.20 4.08
N SER A 200 25.48 13.17 4.39
CA SER A 200 25.07 13.49 5.75
C SER A 200 24.32 12.33 6.42
N TYR A 201 23.39 11.70 5.68
CA TYR A 201 22.67 10.54 6.14
C TYR A 201 23.58 9.35 6.40
N ALA A 202 24.51 9.05 5.47
CA ALA A 202 25.51 8.02 5.64
C ALA A 202 26.42 8.28 6.84
N ALA A 203 26.85 9.53 7.05
CA ALA A 203 27.65 9.91 8.21
C ALA A 203 26.92 9.64 9.53
N SER A 204 25.59 9.81 9.59
CA SER A 204 24.79 9.52 10.78
C SER A 204 24.78 8.03 11.16
N MET A 205 24.96 7.14 10.18
CA MET A 205 25.03 5.70 10.40
C MET A 205 26.32 5.24 11.11
N SER A 206 27.34 6.08 11.18
CA SER A 206 28.57 5.77 11.93
C SER A 206 28.32 5.50 13.42
N ASN A 207 27.18 5.97 13.96
CA ASN A 207 26.78 5.65 15.34
C ASN A 207 26.37 4.16 15.49
N THR A 208 25.93 3.51 14.42
CA THR A 208 25.45 2.11 14.42
C THR A 208 26.53 1.15 13.94
N TYR A 209 27.26 1.51 12.88
CA TYR A 209 28.21 0.64 12.19
C TYR A 209 29.68 1.00 12.47
N GLY A 210 29.93 2.00 13.31
CA GLY A 210 31.28 2.52 13.46
C GLY A 210 31.73 3.37 12.26
N GLN A 211 33.00 3.71 12.21
CA GLN A 211 33.54 4.49 11.10
C GLN A 211 33.69 3.62 9.84
N PHE A 212 33.16 4.09 8.74
CA PHE A 212 33.30 3.47 7.43
C PHE A 212 33.62 4.51 6.36
N GLY A 213 34.23 4.06 5.26
CA GLY A 213 34.51 4.92 4.12
C GLY A 213 33.33 5.01 3.18
N ILE A 214 32.99 6.23 2.76
CA ILE A 214 32.08 6.50 1.65
C ILE A 214 32.77 7.42 0.66
N GLU A 215 32.76 7.07 -0.61
CA GLU A 215 33.44 7.81 -1.66
C GLU A 215 32.54 7.86 -2.90
N GLN A 216 32.27 9.06 -3.43
CA GLN A 216 31.66 9.22 -4.72
C GLN A 216 32.67 8.83 -5.81
N VAL A 217 32.37 7.80 -6.58
CA VAL A 217 33.31 7.25 -7.58
C VAL A 217 32.93 7.56 -9.01
N ALA A 218 31.65 7.86 -9.25
CA ALA A 218 31.16 8.27 -10.57
C ALA A 218 29.86 9.08 -10.45
N GLN A 219 29.59 9.90 -11.46
CA GLN A 219 28.32 10.59 -11.65
C GLN A 219 28.03 10.67 -13.15
N GLN A 220 26.79 10.42 -13.52
CA GLN A 220 26.35 10.52 -14.91
C GLN A 220 24.98 11.17 -14.96
N GLN A 221 24.91 12.28 -15.69
CA GLN A 221 23.68 13.03 -15.98
C GLN A 221 23.29 12.84 -17.45
N GLY A 222 21.98 12.83 -17.72
CA GLY A 222 21.48 12.81 -19.08
C GLY A 222 19.98 12.53 -19.16
N MET A 223 19.48 12.70 -20.38
CA MET A 223 18.12 12.30 -20.73
C MET A 223 18.11 10.84 -21.14
N ILE A 224 17.22 10.07 -20.56
CA ILE A 224 17.07 8.63 -20.87
C ILE A 224 15.62 8.26 -21.07
N SER A 225 15.40 7.16 -21.80
CA SER A 225 14.11 6.44 -21.74
C SER A 225 14.15 5.43 -20.62
N ASP A 226 13.18 5.49 -19.71
CA ASP A 226 13.10 4.62 -18.55
C ASP A 226 11.85 3.72 -18.63
N SER A 227 12.07 2.47 -19.04
CA SER A 227 10.99 1.49 -19.19
C SER A 227 10.42 1.01 -17.84
N GLU A 228 11.20 1.07 -16.74
CA GLU A 228 10.71 0.73 -15.40
C GLU A 228 9.73 1.78 -14.94
N LEU A 229 10.05 3.07 -15.13
CA LEU A 229 9.14 4.18 -14.87
C LEU A 229 7.85 4.05 -15.69
N ALA A 230 7.96 3.81 -17.01
CA ALA A 230 6.80 3.63 -17.88
C ALA A 230 5.88 2.50 -17.40
N ASN A 231 6.46 1.36 -17.02
CA ASN A 231 5.72 0.20 -16.52
C ASN A 231 5.04 0.53 -15.18
N ASN A 232 5.71 1.24 -14.27
CA ASN A 232 5.15 1.63 -12.99
C ASN A 232 3.96 2.59 -13.17
N GLN A 233 4.08 3.59 -14.03
CA GLN A 233 2.99 4.50 -14.38
C GLN A 233 1.81 3.76 -14.99
N GLN A 234 2.07 2.85 -15.93
CA GLN A 234 1.04 2.02 -16.56
C GLN A 234 0.33 1.12 -15.54
N ASN A 235 1.08 0.45 -14.66
CA ASN A 235 0.52 -0.44 -13.63
C ASN A 235 -0.37 0.34 -12.66
N THR A 236 0.05 1.53 -12.25
CA THR A 236 -0.73 2.39 -11.35
C THR A 236 -2.05 2.82 -12.00
N ASN A 237 -2.03 3.26 -13.26
CA ASN A 237 -3.25 3.59 -14.01
C ASN A 237 -4.16 2.37 -14.20
N THR A 238 -3.58 1.20 -14.53
CA THR A 238 -4.34 -0.05 -14.64
C THR A 238 -4.99 -0.45 -13.31
N THR A 239 -4.31 -0.21 -12.19
CA THR A 239 -4.87 -0.44 -10.85
C THR A 239 -6.08 0.46 -10.60
N LEU A 240 -5.99 1.76 -10.94
CA LEU A 240 -7.09 2.70 -10.82
C LEU A 240 -8.32 2.25 -11.63
N ASP A 241 -8.11 1.86 -12.90
CA ASP A 241 -9.19 1.36 -13.77
C ASP A 241 -9.81 0.06 -13.24
N SER A 242 -8.98 -0.82 -12.66
CA SER A 242 -9.44 -2.07 -12.06
C SER A 242 -10.29 -1.83 -10.82
N LEU A 243 -9.90 -0.90 -9.95
CA LEU A 243 -10.65 -0.50 -8.76
C LEU A 243 -11.99 0.11 -9.16
N LYS A 244 -12.00 1.00 -10.16
CA LYS A 244 -13.24 1.56 -10.71
C LYS A 244 -14.16 0.47 -11.24
N SER A 245 -13.64 -0.45 -12.05
CA SER A 245 -14.41 -1.56 -12.59
C SER A 245 -14.95 -2.48 -11.50
N ALA A 246 -14.17 -2.72 -10.43
CA ALA A 246 -14.61 -3.49 -9.28
C ALA A 246 -15.77 -2.80 -8.56
N MET A 247 -15.68 -1.49 -8.32
CA MET A 247 -16.78 -0.71 -7.73
C MET A 247 -18.03 -0.73 -8.60
N ASP A 248 -17.90 -0.55 -9.92
CA ASP A 248 -19.01 -0.54 -10.87
C ASP A 248 -19.68 -1.92 -11.01
N SER A 249 -18.94 -3.00 -10.76
CA SER A 249 -19.47 -4.37 -10.80
C SER A 249 -20.30 -4.75 -9.56
N LEU A 250 -20.08 -4.06 -8.44
CA LEU A 250 -20.82 -4.33 -7.21
C LEU A 250 -22.28 -3.95 -7.37
N GLY A 251 -23.15 -4.87 -6.98
CA GLY A 251 -24.59 -4.66 -7.04
C GLY A 251 -25.24 -4.89 -8.41
N THR A 252 -24.51 -5.32 -9.44
CA THR A 252 -25.07 -5.58 -10.78
C THR A 252 -26.13 -6.68 -10.79
N SER A 253 -26.11 -7.57 -9.80
CA SER A 253 -27.11 -8.65 -9.61
C SER A 253 -28.22 -8.30 -8.63
N PHE A 254 -28.23 -7.08 -8.07
CA PHE A 254 -29.18 -6.66 -7.06
C PHE A 254 -30.59 -6.48 -7.62
N THR A 255 -31.59 -6.79 -6.80
CA THR A 255 -32.97 -6.41 -7.04
C THR A 255 -33.12 -4.88 -6.97
N ALA A 256 -34.26 -4.36 -7.46
CA ALA A 256 -34.51 -2.91 -7.42
C ALA A 256 -34.51 -2.33 -5.98
N GLU A 257 -34.96 -3.12 -4.99
CA GLU A 257 -34.95 -2.72 -3.58
C GLU A 257 -33.54 -2.73 -2.98
N GLN A 258 -32.75 -3.76 -3.28
CA GLN A 258 -31.36 -3.87 -2.89
C GLN A 258 -30.52 -2.74 -3.51
N THR A 259 -30.71 -2.43 -4.79
CA THR A 259 -30.02 -1.33 -5.46
C THR A 259 -30.35 0.00 -4.78
N LYS A 260 -31.62 0.26 -4.47
CA LYS A 260 -32.02 1.49 -3.77
C LYS A 260 -31.39 1.61 -2.38
N TYR A 261 -31.28 0.53 -1.64
CA TYR A 261 -30.63 0.50 -0.34
C TYR A 261 -29.10 0.72 -0.47
N PHE A 262 -28.48 0.05 -1.42
CA PHE A 262 -27.05 0.20 -1.71
C PHE A 262 -26.69 1.64 -2.12
N ASP A 263 -27.51 2.26 -2.96
CA ASP A 263 -27.31 3.65 -3.37
C ASP A 263 -27.47 4.63 -2.22
N ALA A 264 -28.43 4.38 -1.32
CA ALA A 264 -28.59 5.19 -0.11
C ALA A 264 -27.36 5.12 0.81
N LEU A 265 -26.74 3.94 0.93
CA LEU A 265 -25.50 3.78 1.69
C LEU A 265 -24.33 4.54 1.05
N LYS A 266 -24.19 4.48 -0.28
CA LYS A 266 -23.17 5.25 -1.02
C LYS A 266 -23.36 6.76 -0.89
N ASP A 267 -24.60 7.24 -0.89
CA ASP A 267 -24.89 8.66 -0.73
C ASP A 267 -24.65 9.14 0.70
N GLY A 268 -24.87 8.29 1.71
CA GLY A 268 -24.47 8.56 3.09
C GLY A 268 -22.96 8.73 3.24
N MET A 269 -22.19 7.84 2.61
CA MET A 269 -20.72 7.92 2.63
C MET A 269 -20.19 9.21 1.99
N LYS A 270 -20.77 9.66 0.87
CA LYS A 270 -20.41 10.93 0.23
C LYS A 270 -20.75 12.16 1.07
N ALA A 271 -21.76 12.08 1.94
CA ALA A 271 -22.11 13.17 2.85
C ALA A 271 -21.09 13.27 3.99
N ASP A 272 -20.65 12.13 4.53
CA ASP A 272 -19.63 12.07 5.59
C ASP A 272 -18.27 12.56 5.08
N ASP A 273 -17.89 12.23 3.83
CA ASP A 273 -16.65 12.72 3.20
C ASP A 273 -16.63 14.26 3.11
N LYS A 274 -17.78 14.89 2.80
CA LYS A 274 -17.90 16.36 2.69
C LYS A 274 -17.90 17.11 4.02
N GLU A 275 -18.19 16.46 5.13
CA GLU A 275 -18.12 17.06 6.46
C GLU A 275 -16.68 17.03 7.03
N GLN A 276 -15.78 16.26 6.42
CA GLN A 276 -14.39 16.10 6.85
C GLN A 276 -13.39 16.99 6.05
N GLU A 277 -13.81 17.58 4.94
CA GLU A 277 -13.06 18.61 4.18
C GLU A 277 -13.29 20.03 4.76
#